data_181207cd94d78501d8d608e70681b39d
#
_entry.id   181207cd94d78501d8d608e70681b39d
#
_cell.length_a   1.000
_cell.length_b   1.000
_cell.length_c   1.000
_cell.angle_alpha   90.00
_cell.angle_beta   90.00
_cell.angle_gamma   90.00
#
_symmetry.space_group_name_H-M   'P 1'
#
loop_
_entity.id
_entity.type
_entity.pdbx_description
1 polymer ?
#
loop_
_entity_poly.entity_id
_entity_poly.type
_entity_poly.pdbx_seq_one_letter_code
_entity_poly.pdbx_strand_id
1 'polypeptide(L)'
;MKTAARFTVYFSAMVLILIFFTACSGSGNIGEAPPAAVCTSMISAKCTRCHYKTRICDALGTKSVGKWKKTITFMVKQGAELTQDDQNKVVACLSSLPQGSQVVCD
;
A
#
# COMPACT_ATOMS: atom_id res chain seq x y z
N MET A 1 -42.54 36.74 15.02
CA MET A 1 -41.67 35.93 15.92
C MET A 1 -41.63 34.41 15.62
N LYS A 2 -42.37 33.88 14.67
CA LYS A 2 -42.40 32.44 14.36
C LYS A 2 -41.38 32.00 13.27
N THR A 3 -40.76 32.93 12.56
CA THR A 3 -39.82 32.68 11.49
C THR A 3 -38.37 32.44 11.94
N ALA A 4 -37.94 33.07 13.03
CA ALA A 4 -36.57 32.94 13.52
C ALA A 4 -36.28 31.55 14.11
N ALA A 5 -37.23 30.89 14.74
CA ALA A 5 -37.05 29.57 15.34
C ALA A 5 -36.88 28.46 14.29
N ARG A 6 -37.48 28.64 13.12
CA ARG A 6 -37.36 27.64 12.03
C ARG A 6 -36.00 27.67 11.36
N PHE A 7 -35.36 28.81 11.21
CA PHE A 7 -34.03 28.96 10.66
C PHE A 7 -32.95 28.30 11.54
N THR A 8 -33.08 28.43 12.87
CA THR A 8 -32.11 27.86 13.81
C THR A 8 -32.11 26.32 13.77
N VAL A 9 -33.27 25.68 13.62
CA VAL A 9 -33.40 24.25 13.57
C VAL A 9 -32.82 23.70 12.28
N TYR A 10 -33.03 24.34 11.12
CA TYR A 10 -32.47 23.92 9.84
C TYR A 10 -30.93 24.10 9.79
N PHE A 11 -30.42 25.17 10.39
CA PHE A 11 -28.98 25.42 10.45
C PHE A 11 -28.27 24.39 11.34
N SER A 12 -28.86 24.02 12.46
CA SER A 12 -28.33 22.98 13.36
C SER A 12 -28.37 21.59 12.71
N ALA A 13 -29.42 21.25 11.98
CA ALA A 13 -29.52 19.99 11.25
C ALA A 13 -28.52 19.91 10.11
N MET A 14 -28.26 21.02 9.41
CA MET A 14 -27.31 21.05 8.29
C MET A 14 -25.86 20.92 8.76
N VAL A 15 -25.51 21.51 9.90
CA VAL A 15 -24.19 21.38 10.52
C VAL A 15 -23.93 19.95 11.00
N LEU A 16 -24.93 19.29 11.57
CA LEU A 16 -24.81 17.88 11.99
C LEU A 16 -24.62 16.92 10.81
N ILE A 17 -25.26 17.18 9.65
CA ILE A 17 -25.09 16.37 8.45
C ILE A 17 -23.66 16.51 7.87
N LEU A 18 -23.08 17.71 7.93
CA LEU A 18 -21.71 17.95 7.45
C LEU A 18 -20.64 17.24 8.27
N ILE A 19 -20.87 17.00 9.57
CA ILE A 19 -19.92 16.30 10.43
C ILE A 19 -19.88 14.79 10.15
N PHE A 20 -20.98 14.20 9.64
CA PHE A 20 -21.02 12.77 9.32
C PHE A 20 -20.33 12.39 8.01
N PHE A 21 -20.04 13.35 7.11
CA PHE A 21 -19.39 13.05 5.84
C PHE A 21 -17.86 13.03 5.88
N THR A 22 -17.22 13.38 7.00
CA THR A 22 -15.75 13.43 7.13
C THR A 22 -15.12 12.12 7.63
N ALA A 23 -15.87 11.07 7.85
CA ALA A 23 -15.36 9.83 8.48
C ALA A 23 -15.42 8.59 7.58
N CYS A 24 -15.22 8.72 6.26
CA CYS A 24 -15.07 7.55 5.40
C CYS A 24 -14.06 7.82 4.28
N SER A 25 -12.83 8.15 4.64
CA SER A 25 -11.69 8.06 3.73
C SER A 25 -10.84 6.85 4.13
N GLY A 26 -11.45 5.70 4.12
CA GLY A 26 -10.74 4.42 3.99
C GLY A 26 -10.32 4.24 2.54
N SER A 27 -9.50 5.15 2.04
CA SER A 27 -8.80 4.93 0.78
C SER A 27 -7.80 3.80 1.02
N GLY A 28 -8.13 2.61 0.55
CA GLY A 28 -7.15 1.58 0.26
C GLY A 28 -6.21 2.08 -0.84
N ASN A 29 -5.39 3.07 -0.52
CA ASN A 29 -4.36 3.56 -1.41
C ASN A 29 -3.27 2.49 -1.53
N ILE A 30 -3.33 1.76 -2.63
CA ILE A 30 -2.14 1.16 -3.23
C ILE A 30 -1.32 2.37 -3.68
N GLY A 31 -0.42 2.89 -2.87
CA GLY A 31 0.21 4.13 -3.31
C GLY A 31 1.45 4.61 -2.60
N GLU A 32 1.59 4.42 -1.34
CA GLU A 32 2.80 4.88 -0.68
C GLU A 32 3.73 3.71 -0.38
N ALA A 33 4.94 3.78 -0.94
CA ALA A 33 5.96 2.78 -0.65
C ALA A 33 6.29 2.81 0.83
N PRO A 34 6.32 1.65 1.51
CA PRO A 34 6.72 1.59 2.91
C PRO A 34 8.14 2.14 3.10
N PRO A 35 8.48 2.62 4.31
CA PRO A 35 9.85 3.05 4.62
C PRO A 35 10.89 1.99 4.24
N ALA A 36 12.08 2.41 3.82
CA ALA A 36 13.15 1.51 3.36
C ALA A 36 13.45 0.37 4.36
N ALA A 37 13.45 0.66 5.67
CA ALA A 37 13.65 -0.37 6.71
C ALA A 37 12.57 -1.45 6.69
N VAL A 38 11.31 -1.09 6.43
CA VAL A 38 10.19 -2.03 6.31
C VAL A 38 10.34 -2.85 5.03
N CYS A 39 10.73 -2.22 3.93
CA CYS A 39 11.02 -2.93 2.67
C CYS A 39 12.14 -3.96 2.85
N THR A 40 13.27 -3.57 3.46
CA THR A 40 14.40 -4.47 3.72
C THR A 40 13.98 -5.66 4.56
N SER A 41 13.28 -5.43 5.67
CA SER A 41 12.85 -6.51 6.57
C SER A 41 11.86 -7.47 5.89
N MET A 42 10.91 -6.96 5.12
CA MET A 42 9.95 -7.79 4.39
C MET A 42 10.62 -8.63 3.31
N ILE A 43 11.49 -8.04 2.50
CA ILE A 43 12.20 -8.75 1.44
C ILE A 43 13.10 -9.83 2.05
N SER A 44 13.86 -9.50 3.10
CA SER A 44 14.71 -10.47 3.78
C SER A 44 13.89 -11.61 4.41
N ALA A 45 12.81 -11.31 5.11
CA ALA A 45 12.05 -12.33 5.81
C ALA A 45 11.19 -13.22 4.88
N LYS A 46 10.66 -12.65 3.80
CA LYS A 46 9.65 -13.31 2.96
C LYS A 46 10.21 -13.82 1.63
N CYS A 47 11.16 -13.13 1.02
CA CYS A 47 11.62 -13.43 -0.32
C CYS A 47 12.91 -14.26 -0.34
N THR A 48 13.86 -13.99 0.58
CA THR A 48 15.17 -14.66 0.56
C THR A 48 15.15 -16.09 1.07
N ARG A 49 14.00 -16.56 1.56
CA ARG A 49 13.81 -17.98 1.92
C ARG A 49 13.89 -18.92 0.71
N CYS A 50 13.55 -18.44 -0.48
CA CYS A 50 13.51 -19.23 -1.72
C CYS A 50 14.45 -18.68 -2.82
N HIS A 51 14.86 -17.42 -2.72
CA HIS A 51 15.64 -16.73 -3.73
C HIS A 51 16.87 -16.05 -3.13
N TYR A 52 17.97 -16.00 -3.90
CA TYR A 52 19.09 -15.12 -3.57
C TYR A 52 18.70 -13.66 -3.82
N LYS A 53 19.21 -12.74 -2.99
CA LYS A 53 19.00 -11.30 -3.15
C LYS A 53 19.35 -10.78 -4.54
N THR A 54 20.41 -11.30 -5.15
CA THR A 54 20.85 -10.95 -6.51
C THR A 54 19.72 -11.07 -7.54
N ARG A 55 18.91 -12.12 -7.45
CA ARG A 55 17.79 -12.31 -8.39
C ARG A 55 16.71 -11.24 -8.24
N ILE A 56 16.49 -10.77 -7.04
CA ILE A 56 15.54 -9.67 -6.76
C ILE A 56 16.16 -8.36 -7.25
N CYS A 57 17.43 -8.13 -6.91
CA CYS A 57 18.19 -6.94 -7.30
C CYS A 57 18.19 -6.75 -8.84
N ASP A 58 18.48 -7.80 -9.60
CA ASP A 58 18.50 -7.76 -11.07
C ASP A 58 17.14 -7.41 -11.68
N ALA A 59 16.05 -7.68 -10.95
CA ALA A 59 14.70 -7.39 -11.41
C ALA A 59 14.22 -5.98 -11.04
N LEU A 60 14.91 -5.28 -10.12
CA LEU A 60 14.55 -3.90 -9.73
C LEU A 60 14.69 -2.94 -10.92
N GLY A 61 13.80 -1.97 -11.00
CA GLY A 61 13.78 -0.96 -12.07
C GLY A 61 13.33 -1.51 -13.43
N THR A 62 13.20 -2.85 -13.60
CA THR A 62 12.83 -3.46 -14.88
C THR A 62 11.35 -3.78 -15.01
N LYS A 63 10.60 -3.76 -13.91
CA LYS A 63 9.18 -4.16 -13.86
C LYS A 63 8.29 -3.02 -13.41
N SER A 64 7.19 -2.81 -14.12
CA SER A 64 6.09 -1.95 -13.67
C SER A 64 5.36 -2.54 -12.47
N VAL A 65 4.56 -1.74 -11.76
CA VAL A 65 3.70 -2.17 -10.67
C VAL A 65 2.85 -3.39 -11.06
N GLY A 66 2.22 -3.34 -12.24
CA GLY A 66 1.40 -4.43 -12.74
C GLY A 66 2.18 -5.73 -12.99
N LYS A 67 3.42 -5.62 -13.47
CA LYS A 67 4.31 -6.78 -13.65
C LYS A 67 4.76 -7.34 -12.29
N TRP A 68 5.08 -6.49 -11.32
CA TRP A 68 5.38 -6.93 -9.95
C TRP A 68 4.19 -7.64 -9.31
N LYS A 69 2.98 -7.08 -9.44
CA LYS A 69 1.76 -7.72 -8.93
C LYS A 69 1.57 -9.13 -9.47
N LYS A 70 1.72 -9.31 -10.78
CA LYS A 70 1.65 -10.64 -11.42
C LYS A 70 2.74 -11.58 -10.90
N THR A 71 3.97 -11.08 -10.75
CA THR A 71 5.10 -11.85 -10.21
C THR A 71 4.82 -12.32 -8.79
N ILE A 72 4.38 -11.44 -7.90
CA ILE A 72 4.07 -11.77 -6.50
C ILE A 72 2.90 -12.74 -6.40
N THR A 73 1.84 -12.53 -7.17
CA THR A 73 0.71 -13.48 -7.24
C THR A 73 1.18 -14.88 -7.69
N PHE A 74 2.10 -14.94 -8.65
CA PHE A 74 2.67 -16.21 -9.08
C PHE A 74 3.49 -16.86 -7.97
N MET A 75 4.32 -16.10 -7.22
CA MET A 75 5.08 -16.63 -6.08
C MET A 75 4.19 -17.21 -4.99
N VAL A 76 3.06 -16.57 -4.70
CA VAL A 76 2.07 -17.09 -3.74
C VAL A 76 1.50 -18.43 -4.22
N LYS A 77 1.20 -18.56 -5.51
CA LYS A 77 0.76 -19.83 -6.09
C LYS A 77 1.84 -20.94 -6.02
N GLN A 78 3.11 -20.56 -5.95
CA GLN A 78 4.24 -21.47 -5.76
C GLN A 78 4.56 -21.74 -4.28
N GLY A 79 3.74 -21.26 -3.35
CA GLY A 79 3.88 -21.53 -1.92
C GLY A 79 4.52 -20.41 -1.11
N ALA A 80 4.69 -19.22 -1.65
CA ALA A 80 5.14 -18.07 -0.84
C ALA A 80 4.05 -17.67 0.17
N GLU A 81 4.40 -17.63 1.43
CA GLU A 81 3.51 -17.28 2.55
C GLU A 81 3.39 -15.75 2.69
N LEU A 82 2.52 -15.18 1.88
CA LEU A 82 2.21 -13.74 1.87
C LEU A 82 0.71 -13.53 2.01
N THR A 83 0.30 -12.80 3.05
CA THR A 83 -1.07 -12.30 3.16
C THR A 83 -1.36 -11.31 2.02
N GLN A 84 -2.62 -10.97 1.78
CA GLN A 84 -2.96 -9.96 0.76
C GLN A 84 -2.32 -8.59 1.08
N ASP A 85 -2.24 -8.23 2.36
CA ASP A 85 -1.58 -7.01 2.82
C ASP A 85 -0.07 -7.06 2.56
N ASP A 86 0.58 -8.18 2.87
CA ASP A 86 2.00 -8.39 2.55
C ASP A 86 2.27 -8.27 1.05
N GLN A 87 1.41 -8.86 0.20
CA GLN A 87 1.53 -8.77 -1.26
C GLN A 87 1.49 -7.32 -1.73
N ASN A 88 0.53 -6.53 -1.24
CA ASN A 88 0.40 -5.11 -1.59
C ASN A 88 1.64 -4.32 -1.15
N LYS A 89 2.13 -4.53 0.07
CA LYS A 89 3.33 -3.87 0.60
C LYS A 89 4.58 -4.26 -0.19
N VAL A 90 4.77 -5.54 -0.48
CA VAL A 90 5.93 -6.01 -1.27
C VAL A 90 5.89 -5.43 -2.68
N VAL A 91 4.73 -5.39 -3.33
CA VAL A 91 4.59 -4.77 -4.65
C VAL A 91 4.95 -3.29 -4.60
N ALA A 92 4.45 -2.55 -3.61
CA ALA A 92 4.78 -1.14 -3.43
C ALA A 92 6.29 -0.93 -3.18
N CYS A 93 6.92 -1.74 -2.35
CA CYS A 93 8.37 -1.73 -2.14
C CYS A 93 9.12 -1.95 -3.45
N LEU A 94 8.91 -3.08 -4.11
CA LEU A 94 9.70 -3.50 -5.27
C LEU A 94 9.51 -2.57 -6.47
N SER A 95 8.33 -1.97 -6.62
CA SER A 95 8.06 -1.04 -7.73
C SER A 95 8.63 0.37 -7.49
N SER A 96 8.89 0.75 -6.25
CA SER A 96 9.47 2.05 -5.89
C SER A 96 11.00 2.06 -5.86
N LEU A 97 11.64 0.89 -5.76
CA LEU A 97 13.09 0.77 -5.68
C LEU A 97 13.73 0.87 -7.05
N PRO A 98 14.73 1.76 -7.23
CA PRO A 98 15.51 1.84 -8.46
C PRO A 98 16.43 0.61 -8.60
N GLN A 99 16.91 0.39 -9.81
CA GLN A 99 17.94 -0.62 -10.08
C GLN A 99 19.19 -0.35 -9.22
N GLY A 100 19.73 -1.39 -8.62
CA GLY A 100 20.92 -1.28 -7.75
C GLY A 100 20.63 -0.70 -6.37
N SER A 101 19.37 -0.60 -5.96
CA SER A 101 19.00 -0.10 -4.63
C SER A 101 19.64 -0.93 -3.51
N GLN A 102 20.37 -0.30 -2.61
CA GLN A 102 21.00 -0.93 -1.45
C GLN A 102 20.01 -1.52 -0.42
N VAL A 103 18.72 -1.24 -0.58
CA VAL A 103 17.65 -1.90 0.19
C VAL A 103 17.63 -3.41 -0.08
N VAL A 104 18.09 -3.83 -1.26
CA VAL A 104 18.10 -5.22 -1.72
C VAL A 104 19.47 -5.64 -2.25
N CYS A 105 20.17 -4.73 -2.92
CA CYS A 105 21.41 -4.98 -3.63
C CYS A 105 22.62 -4.61 -2.75
N ASP A 106 23.00 -5.45 -1.85
CA ASP A 106 24.19 -5.33 -0.99
C ASP A 106 25.18 -6.48 -1.23
#